data_79e0ad69887cd3a834e51a850e02027c
#
_entry.id   79e0ad69887cd3a834e51a850e02027c
#
_cell.length_a   1.000
_cell.length_b   1.000
_cell.length_c   1.000
_cell.angle_alpha   90.00
_cell.angle_beta   90.00
_cell.angle_gamma   90.00
#
_symmetry.space_group_name_H-M   'P 1'
#
loop_
_entity.id
_entity.type
_entity.pdbx_description
1 polymer ?
#
loop_
_entity_poly.entity_id
_entity_poly.type
_entity_poly.pdbx_seq_one_letter_code
_entity_poly.pdbx_strand_id
1 'polypeptide(L)'
;EKKPKLKRGRPKKGETREAIKPTILSKQKEMQTTKEMLSLVSTECGVGIKQNSKGNREVWIGGKLHISAVDGDIPITAIYSSASVHDSSVALPLIQETSKKVNYLYDLQDAGYDADIIREFSQKHGHRPIIDINPKNSQALRDKIQLAEDEKKKFEYFNLPQSSDIHHYNQRSMVERVNKYLKEDFGCNTIYYQGATKVASVLAFGILCICINQSLKMVT
;
A
#
# COMPACT_ATOMS: atom_id res chain seq x y z
N GLU A 1 30.74 13.67 14.88
CA GLU A 1 31.39 12.51 14.24
C GLU A 1 30.63 12.13 12.98
N LYS A 2 31.33 12.14 11.82
CA LYS A 2 30.73 11.73 10.54
C LYS A 2 30.55 10.20 10.55
N LYS A 3 29.31 9.73 10.47
CA LYS A 3 28.99 8.29 10.32
C LYS A 3 29.75 7.71 9.11
N PRO A 4 30.40 6.55 9.24
CA PRO A 4 31.13 5.93 8.15
C PRO A 4 30.19 5.65 6.98
N LYS A 5 30.58 6.03 5.76
CA LYS A 5 29.81 5.76 4.55
C LYS A 5 29.82 4.24 4.28
N LEU A 6 28.67 3.60 4.29
CA LEU A 6 28.53 2.21 3.90
C LEU A 6 29.04 2.02 2.47
N LYS A 7 29.98 1.10 2.27
CA LYS A 7 30.48 0.74 0.93
C LYS A 7 29.35 0.14 0.09
N ARG A 8 29.09 0.70 -1.08
CA ARG A 8 28.12 0.19 -2.06
C ARG A 8 28.79 -0.94 -2.89
N GLY A 9 28.00 -1.95 -3.29
CA GLY A 9 28.43 -3.06 -4.14
C GLY A 9 28.52 -4.41 -3.39
N ARG A 10 28.81 -5.50 -4.11
CA ARG A 10 28.95 -6.87 -3.53
C ARG A 10 30.20 -6.93 -2.64
N PRO A 11 30.14 -7.54 -1.43
CA PRO A 11 31.33 -7.72 -0.58
C PRO A 11 32.39 -8.55 -1.31
N LYS A 12 33.65 -8.22 -1.11
CA LYS A 12 34.77 -9.05 -1.59
C LYS A 12 34.81 -10.36 -0.79
N LYS A 13 35.36 -11.42 -1.42
CA LYS A 13 35.51 -12.73 -0.77
C LYS A 13 36.32 -12.57 0.54
N GLY A 14 35.67 -12.89 1.69
CA GLY A 14 36.30 -12.71 3.01
C GLY A 14 35.96 -11.38 3.73
N GLU A 15 35.21 -10.47 3.12
CA GLU A 15 34.78 -9.22 3.76
C GLU A 15 33.49 -9.46 4.54
N THR A 16 33.57 -9.44 5.88
CA THR A 16 32.39 -9.49 6.77
C THR A 16 31.78 -8.09 6.82
N ARG A 17 30.53 -7.93 6.38
CA ARG A 17 29.79 -6.67 6.52
C ARG A 17 28.97 -6.69 7.79
N GLU A 18 28.85 -5.51 8.42
CA GLU A 18 27.91 -5.34 9.52
C GLU A 18 26.52 -5.84 9.13
N ALA A 19 25.84 -6.47 10.06
CA ALA A 19 24.48 -6.99 9.87
C ALA A 19 23.58 -5.89 9.30
N ILE A 20 22.80 -6.24 8.28
CA ILE A 20 21.84 -5.33 7.66
C ILE A 20 20.90 -4.84 8.76
N LYS A 21 20.81 -3.53 8.95
CA LYS A 21 19.90 -2.95 9.94
C LYS A 21 18.47 -3.47 9.68
N PRO A 22 17.76 -3.90 10.72
CA PRO A 22 16.42 -4.45 10.55
C PRO A 22 15.51 -3.39 9.90
N THR A 23 14.74 -3.82 8.90
CA THR A 23 13.78 -2.97 8.19
C THR A 23 12.63 -2.59 9.11
N ILE A 24 11.84 -1.57 8.75
CA ILE A 24 10.62 -1.21 9.50
C ILE A 24 9.69 -2.40 9.57
N LEU A 25 9.49 -3.12 8.46
CA LEU A 25 8.64 -4.32 8.40
C LEU A 25 9.11 -5.43 9.35
N SER A 26 10.42 -5.71 9.42
CA SER A 26 10.93 -6.73 10.32
C SER A 26 10.74 -6.37 11.80
N LYS A 27 10.83 -5.10 12.15
CA LYS A 27 10.51 -4.62 13.50
C LYS A 27 9.03 -4.70 13.81
N GLN A 28 8.18 -4.28 12.87
CA GLN A 28 6.72 -4.33 13.03
C GLN A 28 6.21 -5.77 13.18
N LYS A 29 6.83 -6.75 12.50
CA LYS A 29 6.45 -8.17 12.62
C LYS A 29 6.52 -8.69 14.06
N GLU A 30 7.43 -8.15 14.87
CA GLU A 30 7.64 -8.53 16.27
C GLU A 30 6.68 -7.79 17.24
N MET A 31 6.01 -6.73 16.78
CA MET A 31 5.10 -5.92 17.58
C MET A 31 3.69 -6.53 17.60
N GLN A 32 3.02 -6.36 18.75
CA GLN A 32 1.69 -6.93 18.94
C GLN A 32 0.56 -5.92 18.65
N THR A 33 0.82 -4.65 18.87
CA THR A 33 -0.21 -3.62 18.74
C THR A 33 0.04 -2.70 17.54
N THR A 34 -1.04 -2.32 16.88
CA THR A 34 -1.01 -1.34 15.78
C THR A 34 -0.37 -0.01 16.22
N LYS A 35 -0.59 0.40 17.46
CA LYS A 35 -0.02 1.63 18.01
C LYS A 35 1.51 1.58 18.04
N GLU A 36 2.08 0.45 18.47
CA GLU A 36 3.53 0.23 18.44
C GLU A 36 4.07 0.24 17.01
N MET A 37 3.41 -0.46 16.09
CA MET A 37 3.80 -0.48 14.67
C MET A 37 3.81 0.92 14.06
N LEU A 38 2.79 1.73 14.37
CA LEU A 38 2.65 3.10 13.88
C LEU A 38 3.67 4.07 14.52
N SER A 39 4.20 3.77 15.70
CA SER A 39 5.27 4.59 16.31
C SER A 39 6.56 4.63 15.47
N LEU A 40 6.75 3.64 14.59
CA LEU A 40 7.88 3.59 13.64
C LEU A 40 7.62 4.36 12.33
N VAL A 41 6.38 4.84 12.12
CA VAL A 41 5.95 5.52 10.90
C VAL A 41 5.90 7.02 11.16
N SER A 42 6.68 7.80 10.42
CA SER A 42 6.64 9.26 10.55
C SER A 42 5.32 9.82 10.03
N THR A 43 4.77 10.78 10.75
CA THR A 43 3.58 11.56 10.35
C THR A 43 3.91 13.00 10.02
N GLU A 44 5.19 13.39 10.06
CA GLU A 44 5.63 14.73 9.74
C GLU A 44 5.49 15.02 8.24
N CYS A 45 5.37 16.30 7.91
CA CYS A 45 5.37 16.75 6.52
C CYS A 45 6.69 16.34 5.85
N GLY A 46 6.60 15.63 4.73
CA GLY A 46 7.76 15.13 4.00
C GLY A 46 7.65 15.33 2.49
N VAL A 47 8.69 14.95 1.77
CA VAL A 47 8.71 15.00 0.30
C VAL A 47 8.37 13.60 -0.24
N GLY A 48 7.32 13.54 -1.04
CA GLY A 48 6.95 12.34 -1.80
C GLY A 48 7.39 12.46 -3.25
N ILE A 49 7.81 11.34 -3.83
CA ILE A 49 8.20 11.25 -5.24
C ILE A 49 7.53 10.00 -5.81
N LYS A 50 6.80 10.14 -6.90
CA LYS A 50 6.29 9.01 -7.68
C LYS A 50 6.60 9.21 -9.16
N GLN A 51 6.59 8.15 -9.92
CA GLN A 51 6.65 8.18 -11.37
C GLN A 51 5.24 7.94 -11.90
N ASN A 52 4.77 8.83 -12.79
CA ASN A 52 3.47 8.65 -13.41
C ASN A 52 3.55 7.65 -14.59
N SER A 53 2.40 7.28 -15.17
CA SER A 53 2.30 6.34 -16.30
C SER A 53 3.06 6.79 -17.55
N LYS A 54 3.37 8.09 -17.68
CA LYS A 54 4.16 8.67 -18.77
C LYS A 54 5.67 8.68 -18.49
N GLY A 55 6.11 8.13 -17.34
CA GLY A 55 7.52 8.10 -16.93
C GLY A 55 8.02 9.40 -16.28
N ASN A 56 7.19 10.43 -16.14
CA ASN A 56 7.58 11.68 -15.50
C ASN A 56 7.56 11.55 -13.98
N ARG A 57 8.50 12.22 -13.31
CA ARG A 57 8.56 12.30 -11.85
C ARG A 57 7.60 13.39 -11.36
N GLU A 58 6.70 13.01 -10.47
CA GLU A 58 5.86 13.93 -9.72
C GLU A 58 6.40 14.04 -8.31
N VAL A 59 6.61 15.27 -7.86
CA VAL A 59 7.13 15.59 -6.52
C VAL A 59 6.09 16.41 -5.79
N TRP A 60 5.77 16.03 -4.55
CA TRP A 60 4.88 16.82 -3.69
C TRP A 60 5.43 16.90 -2.27
N ILE A 61 5.00 17.92 -1.54
CA ILE A 61 5.32 18.14 -0.13
C ILE A 61 4.04 17.90 0.67
N GLY A 62 4.10 17.06 1.70
CA GLY A 62 2.93 16.79 2.53
C GLY A 62 2.95 15.40 3.16
N GLY A 63 1.80 14.76 3.15
CA GLY A 63 1.59 13.40 3.65
C GLY A 63 0.98 12.47 2.61
N LYS A 64 0.80 11.23 3.03
CA LYS A 64 0.08 10.17 2.32
C LYS A 64 -1.05 9.64 3.18
N LEU A 65 -2.13 9.27 2.55
CA LEU A 65 -3.22 8.53 3.17
C LEU A 65 -3.23 7.11 2.60
N HIS A 66 -3.11 6.12 3.47
CA HIS A 66 -3.21 4.71 3.14
C HIS A 66 -4.58 4.22 3.55
N ILE A 67 -5.33 3.64 2.61
CA ILE A 67 -6.73 3.26 2.81
C ILE A 67 -6.88 1.77 2.52
N SER A 68 -7.62 1.08 3.39
CA SER A 68 -8.22 -0.22 3.10
C SER A 68 -9.70 0.00 2.83
N ALA A 69 -10.19 -0.53 1.72
CA ALA A 69 -11.59 -0.44 1.33
C ALA A 69 -12.15 -1.84 1.04
N VAL A 70 -13.46 -1.99 1.19
CA VAL A 70 -14.21 -3.21 0.86
C VAL A 70 -15.21 -2.92 -0.25
N ASP A 71 -15.94 -3.95 -0.68
CA ASP A 71 -16.94 -3.86 -1.72
C ASP A 71 -17.91 -2.68 -1.51
N GLY A 72 -18.29 -2.04 -2.60
CA GLY A 72 -19.11 -0.83 -2.57
C GLY A 72 -18.30 0.46 -2.34
N ASP A 73 -16.97 0.43 -2.51
CA ASP A 73 -16.08 1.58 -2.33
C ASP A 73 -16.13 2.16 -0.89
N ILE A 74 -16.31 1.28 0.11
CA ILE A 74 -16.43 1.68 1.51
C ILE A 74 -15.05 1.62 2.16
N PRO A 75 -14.48 2.75 2.61
CA PRO A 75 -13.24 2.78 3.36
C PRO A 75 -13.45 2.25 4.79
N ILE A 76 -12.68 1.25 5.20
CA ILE A 76 -12.74 0.62 6.52
C ILE A 76 -11.65 1.14 7.45
N THR A 77 -10.44 1.25 6.93
CA THR A 77 -9.29 1.72 7.71
C THR A 77 -8.51 2.74 6.89
N ALA A 78 -8.08 3.80 7.56
CA ALA A 78 -7.23 4.81 6.98
C ALA A 78 -6.10 5.17 7.93
N ILE A 79 -4.88 5.26 7.40
CA ILE A 79 -3.68 5.61 8.16
C ILE A 79 -2.97 6.75 7.43
N TYR A 80 -2.71 7.84 8.15
CA TYR A 80 -1.94 8.97 7.64
C TYR A 80 -0.45 8.78 7.94
N SER A 81 0.40 9.08 6.97
CA SER A 81 1.85 9.07 7.11
C SER A 81 2.51 10.24 6.38
N SER A 82 3.80 10.47 6.64
CA SER A 82 4.63 11.37 5.83
C SER A 82 4.67 10.93 4.36
N ALA A 83 4.74 11.89 3.44
CA ALA A 83 4.92 11.60 2.02
C ALA A 83 6.21 10.82 1.72
N SER A 84 7.22 10.91 2.56
CA SER A 84 8.50 10.19 2.43
C SER A 84 8.44 8.73 2.86
N VAL A 85 7.38 8.29 3.54
CA VAL A 85 7.21 6.90 4.01
C VAL A 85 6.89 5.99 2.83
N HIS A 86 7.55 4.84 2.77
CA HIS A 86 7.25 3.83 1.76
C HIS A 86 5.93 3.12 2.11
N ASP A 87 5.08 2.88 1.11
CA ASP A 87 3.73 2.36 1.32
C ASP A 87 3.71 1.00 2.04
N SER A 88 4.65 0.11 1.73
CA SER A 88 4.81 -1.18 2.43
C SER A 88 5.03 -1.04 3.94
N SER A 89 5.61 0.07 4.41
CA SER A 89 5.83 0.30 5.85
C SER A 89 4.53 0.50 6.65
N VAL A 90 3.41 0.68 5.97
CA VAL A 90 2.09 0.85 6.59
C VAL A 90 1.20 -0.37 6.38
N ALA A 91 1.67 -1.38 5.64
CA ALA A 91 0.88 -2.57 5.30
C ALA A 91 0.44 -3.36 6.53
N LEU A 92 1.38 -3.70 7.44
CA LEU A 92 1.08 -4.52 8.62
C LEU A 92 0.04 -3.84 9.55
N PRO A 93 0.24 -2.58 9.97
CA PRO A 93 -0.77 -1.89 10.79
C PRO A 93 -2.11 -1.74 10.07
N LEU A 94 -2.13 -1.57 8.74
CA LEU A 94 -3.36 -1.46 7.95
C LEU A 94 -4.13 -2.80 7.95
N ILE A 95 -3.46 -3.92 7.69
CA ILE A 95 -4.04 -5.27 7.75
C ILE A 95 -4.60 -5.54 9.15
N GLN A 96 -3.81 -5.29 10.20
CA GLN A 96 -4.21 -5.55 11.58
C GLN A 96 -5.44 -4.74 12.00
N GLU A 97 -5.52 -3.46 11.64
CA GLU A 97 -6.69 -2.64 11.98
C GLU A 97 -7.92 -3.00 11.16
N THR A 98 -7.75 -3.38 9.89
CA THR A 98 -8.88 -3.82 9.05
C THR A 98 -9.45 -5.14 9.56
N SER A 99 -8.60 -6.10 9.92
CA SER A 99 -9.03 -7.41 10.46
C SER A 99 -9.80 -7.32 11.78
N LYS A 100 -9.59 -6.25 12.57
CA LYS A 100 -10.36 -6.00 13.79
C LYS A 100 -11.79 -5.51 13.52
N LYS A 101 -12.01 -4.90 12.37
CA LYS A 101 -13.28 -4.22 12.04
C LYS A 101 -14.18 -5.06 11.16
N VAL A 102 -13.62 -5.82 10.23
CA VAL A 102 -14.36 -6.62 9.25
C VAL A 102 -13.69 -7.97 9.04
N ASN A 103 -14.52 -8.99 8.75
CA ASN A 103 -14.04 -10.29 8.30
C ASN A 103 -13.96 -10.29 6.78
N TYR A 104 -12.78 -10.61 6.24
CA TYR A 104 -12.55 -10.70 4.80
C TYR A 104 -11.54 -11.81 4.49
N LEU A 105 -11.56 -12.30 3.25
CA LEU A 105 -10.71 -13.41 2.84
C LEU A 105 -9.49 -12.93 2.04
N TYR A 106 -9.63 -11.97 1.16
CA TYR A 106 -8.60 -11.57 0.21
C TYR A 106 -7.97 -10.23 0.55
N ASP A 107 -6.64 -10.21 0.71
CA ASP A 107 -5.83 -8.98 0.74
C ASP A 107 -5.32 -8.68 -0.66
N LEU A 108 -5.89 -7.66 -1.30
CA LEU A 108 -5.55 -7.26 -2.66
C LEU A 108 -4.59 -6.06 -2.61
N GLN A 109 -3.35 -6.26 -3.01
CA GLN A 109 -2.32 -5.21 -2.93
C GLN A 109 -1.51 -5.14 -4.22
N ASP A 110 -0.94 -3.97 -4.52
CA ASP A 110 -0.10 -3.79 -5.69
C ASP A 110 1.34 -4.30 -5.47
N ALA A 111 2.15 -4.30 -6.54
CA ALA A 111 3.54 -4.75 -6.52
C ALA A 111 4.45 -3.95 -5.55
N GLY A 112 4.02 -2.79 -5.09
CA GLY A 112 4.73 -2.00 -4.07
C GLY A 112 4.74 -2.66 -2.70
N TYR A 113 3.80 -3.57 -2.45
CA TYR A 113 3.65 -4.35 -1.22
C TYR A 113 4.27 -5.76 -1.30
N ASP A 114 4.96 -6.09 -2.40
CA ASP A 114 5.57 -7.42 -2.60
C ASP A 114 6.74 -7.65 -1.64
N ALA A 115 6.41 -8.18 -0.46
CA ALA A 115 7.34 -8.60 0.57
C ALA A 115 6.82 -9.85 1.30
N ASP A 116 7.70 -10.83 1.53
CA ASP A 116 7.33 -12.09 2.21
C ASP A 116 6.71 -11.83 3.58
N ILE A 117 7.23 -10.85 4.33
CA ILE A 117 6.72 -10.47 5.66
C ILE A 117 5.24 -10.03 5.58
N ILE A 118 4.85 -9.30 4.55
CA ILE A 118 3.46 -8.85 4.37
C ILE A 118 2.56 -10.04 4.05
N ARG A 119 3.01 -10.95 3.16
CA ARG A 119 2.28 -12.18 2.82
C ARG A 119 2.07 -13.07 4.04
N GLU A 120 3.13 -13.33 4.80
CA GLU A 120 3.07 -14.13 6.03
C GLU A 120 2.15 -13.50 7.08
N PHE A 121 2.21 -12.16 7.23
CA PHE A 121 1.37 -11.45 8.20
C PHE A 121 -0.11 -11.50 7.84
N SER A 122 -0.46 -11.34 6.56
CA SER A 122 -1.81 -11.49 6.04
C SER A 122 -2.34 -12.92 6.30
N GLN A 123 -1.54 -13.94 5.95
CA GLN A 123 -1.89 -15.35 6.20
C GLN A 123 -2.09 -15.67 7.68
N LYS A 124 -1.26 -15.09 8.57
CA LYS A 124 -1.41 -15.23 10.02
C LYS A 124 -2.77 -14.70 10.53
N HIS A 125 -3.34 -13.70 9.87
CA HIS A 125 -4.67 -13.17 10.17
C HIS A 125 -5.81 -13.92 9.48
N GLY A 126 -5.50 -15.02 8.78
CA GLY A 126 -6.49 -15.86 8.09
C GLY A 126 -6.85 -15.36 6.68
N HIS A 127 -6.10 -14.40 6.14
CA HIS A 127 -6.37 -13.85 4.82
C HIS A 127 -5.52 -14.52 3.73
N ARG A 128 -6.00 -14.48 2.50
CA ARG A 128 -5.27 -14.89 1.30
C ARG A 128 -4.71 -13.64 0.59
N PRO A 129 -3.39 -13.39 0.67
CA PRO A 129 -2.79 -12.26 -0.01
C PRO A 129 -2.72 -12.50 -1.51
N ILE A 130 -3.26 -11.58 -2.30
CA ILE A 130 -3.11 -11.50 -3.76
C ILE A 130 -2.34 -10.21 -4.04
N ILE A 131 -1.03 -10.35 -4.20
CA ILE A 131 -0.09 -9.25 -4.34
C ILE A 131 0.70 -9.48 -5.62
N ASP A 132 0.74 -8.49 -6.51
CA ASP A 132 1.55 -8.54 -7.72
C ASP A 132 3.03 -8.70 -7.38
N ILE A 133 3.71 -9.44 -8.24
CA ILE A 133 5.14 -9.66 -8.10
C ILE A 133 5.90 -8.44 -8.60
N ASN A 134 6.76 -7.87 -7.75
CA ASN A 134 7.64 -6.79 -8.15
C ASN A 134 8.90 -7.36 -8.82
N PRO A 135 9.13 -7.11 -10.12
CA PRO A 135 10.28 -7.67 -10.82
C PRO A 135 11.62 -7.12 -10.31
N LYS A 136 11.62 -6.02 -9.55
CA LYS A 136 12.83 -5.36 -9.03
C LYS A 136 13.86 -5.22 -10.17
N ASN A 137 15.05 -5.80 -10.00
CA ASN A 137 16.14 -5.78 -10.99
C ASN A 137 16.35 -7.15 -11.67
N SER A 138 15.41 -8.09 -11.55
CA SER A 138 15.52 -9.43 -12.14
C SER A 138 14.93 -9.48 -13.53
N GLN A 139 15.75 -9.68 -14.56
CA GLN A 139 15.30 -9.84 -15.95
C GLN A 139 14.43 -11.09 -16.09
N ALA A 140 14.84 -12.22 -15.50
CA ALA A 140 14.09 -13.47 -15.55
C ALA A 140 12.67 -13.34 -14.97
N LEU A 141 12.48 -12.48 -13.95
CA LEU A 141 11.18 -12.23 -13.38
C LEU A 141 10.31 -11.33 -14.27
N ARG A 142 10.92 -10.34 -14.94
CA ARG A 142 10.23 -9.52 -15.95
C ARG A 142 9.74 -10.34 -17.12
N ASP A 143 10.57 -11.27 -17.61
CA ASP A 143 10.21 -12.15 -18.72
C ASP A 143 9.05 -13.07 -18.35
N LYS A 144 9.02 -13.59 -17.10
CA LYS A 144 7.88 -14.38 -16.60
C LYS A 144 6.59 -13.57 -16.50
N ILE A 145 6.67 -12.33 -16.02
CA ILE A 145 5.51 -11.42 -15.92
C ILE A 145 4.98 -11.13 -17.33
N GLN A 146 5.87 -10.83 -18.29
CA GLN A 146 5.48 -10.56 -19.66
C GLN A 146 4.77 -11.76 -20.31
N LEU A 147 5.30 -12.99 -20.11
CA LEU A 147 4.64 -14.21 -20.59
C LEU A 147 3.23 -14.38 -20.00
N ALA A 148 3.08 -14.14 -18.68
CA ALA A 148 1.78 -14.25 -18.03
C ALA A 148 0.78 -13.19 -18.54
N GLU A 149 1.25 -11.96 -18.83
CA GLU A 149 0.42 -10.92 -19.44
C GLU A 149 -0.01 -11.28 -20.86
N ASP A 150 0.88 -11.85 -21.65
CA ASP A 150 0.57 -12.27 -23.02
C ASP A 150 -0.41 -13.46 -23.05
N GLU A 151 -0.28 -14.40 -22.10
CA GLU A 151 -1.27 -15.45 -21.88
C GLU A 151 -2.64 -14.86 -21.48
N LYS A 152 -2.67 -13.92 -20.52
CA LYS A 152 -3.90 -13.24 -20.11
C LYS A 152 -4.61 -12.58 -21.30
N LYS A 153 -3.89 -11.87 -22.18
CA LYS A 153 -4.44 -11.26 -23.39
C LYS A 153 -5.02 -12.30 -24.35
N LYS A 154 -4.38 -13.48 -24.49
CA LYS A 154 -4.94 -14.58 -25.29
C LYS A 154 -6.25 -15.10 -24.70
N PHE A 155 -6.33 -15.29 -23.36
CA PHE A 155 -7.57 -15.70 -22.69
C PHE A 155 -8.69 -14.68 -22.89
N GLU A 156 -8.40 -13.39 -22.78
CA GLU A 156 -9.36 -12.32 -23.06
C GLU A 156 -9.84 -12.33 -24.52
N TYR A 157 -8.91 -12.50 -25.47
CA TYR A 157 -9.24 -12.55 -26.89
C TYR A 157 -10.19 -13.72 -27.25
N PHE A 158 -10.00 -14.89 -26.64
CA PHE A 158 -10.83 -16.08 -26.85
C PHE A 158 -12.04 -16.17 -25.93
N ASN A 159 -12.35 -15.13 -25.12
CA ASN A 159 -13.42 -15.13 -24.10
C ASN A 159 -13.37 -16.35 -23.17
N LEU A 160 -12.19 -16.84 -22.83
CA LEU A 160 -12.03 -17.95 -21.91
C LEU A 160 -12.18 -17.46 -20.46
N PRO A 161 -12.70 -18.32 -19.54
CA PRO A 161 -12.86 -17.94 -18.16
C PRO A 161 -11.49 -17.62 -17.50
N GLN A 162 -11.39 -16.44 -16.92
CA GLN A 162 -10.21 -16.02 -16.17
C GLN A 162 -10.15 -16.73 -14.81
N SER A 163 -8.95 -16.90 -14.26
CA SER A 163 -8.82 -17.43 -12.91
C SER A 163 -9.51 -16.52 -11.88
N SER A 164 -10.04 -17.12 -10.81
CA SER A 164 -10.68 -16.36 -9.72
C SER A 164 -9.75 -15.28 -9.14
N ASP A 165 -8.46 -15.54 -9.07
CA ASP A 165 -7.47 -14.60 -8.54
C ASP A 165 -7.35 -13.32 -9.39
N ILE A 166 -7.43 -13.44 -10.72
CA ILE A 166 -7.43 -12.27 -11.64
C ILE A 166 -8.70 -11.44 -11.43
N HIS A 167 -9.86 -12.11 -11.29
CA HIS A 167 -11.12 -11.40 -11.03
C HIS A 167 -11.05 -10.63 -9.71
N HIS A 168 -10.60 -11.26 -8.64
CA HIS A 168 -10.44 -10.59 -7.34
C HIS A 168 -9.41 -9.48 -7.41
N TYR A 169 -8.26 -9.69 -8.05
CA TYR A 169 -7.23 -8.66 -8.17
C TYR A 169 -7.74 -7.37 -8.83
N ASN A 170 -8.61 -7.48 -9.84
CA ASN A 170 -9.19 -6.32 -10.51
C ASN A 170 -10.06 -5.46 -9.57
N GLN A 171 -10.58 -6.03 -8.49
CA GLN A 171 -11.34 -5.29 -7.46
C GLN A 171 -10.47 -4.30 -6.69
N ARG A 172 -9.14 -4.40 -6.74
CA ARG A 172 -8.19 -3.44 -6.16
C ARG A 172 -8.49 -1.99 -6.57
N SER A 173 -9.04 -1.78 -7.76
CA SER A 173 -9.44 -0.45 -8.25
C SER A 173 -10.44 0.28 -7.36
N MET A 174 -11.10 -0.40 -6.41
CA MET A 174 -11.99 0.24 -5.42
C MET A 174 -11.25 1.30 -4.59
N VAL A 175 -10.02 1.02 -4.16
CA VAL A 175 -9.23 2.01 -3.41
C VAL A 175 -8.91 3.24 -4.26
N GLU A 176 -8.70 3.05 -5.56
CA GLU A 176 -8.47 4.15 -6.49
C GLU A 176 -9.72 5.04 -6.62
N ARG A 177 -10.94 4.43 -6.65
CA ARG A 177 -12.19 5.18 -6.65
C ARG A 177 -12.42 5.93 -5.34
N VAL A 178 -12.15 5.31 -4.19
CA VAL A 178 -12.22 5.98 -2.88
C VAL A 178 -11.27 7.18 -2.83
N ASN A 179 -10.04 7.03 -3.32
CA ASN A 179 -9.08 8.13 -3.42
C ASN A 179 -9.56 9.25 -4.35
N LYS A 180 -10.23 8.89 -5.45
CA LYS A 180 -10.84 9.85 -6.38
C LYS A 180 -11.93 10.65 -5.68
N TYR A 181 -12.89 10.00 -5.00
CA TYR A 181 -13.93 10.68 -4.23
C TYR A 181 -13.36 11.64 -3.18
N LEU A 182 -12.35 11.21 -2.42
CA LEU A 182 -11.69 12.09 -1.45
C LEU A 182 -11.14 13.36 -2.10
N LYS A 183 -10.51 13.23 -3.25
CA LYS A 183 -9.83 14.35 -3.93
C LYS A 183 -10.79 15.27 -4.67
N GLU A 184 -11.72 14.70 -5.42
CA GLU A 184 -12.58 15.43 -6.36
C GLU A 184 -13.87 15.91 -5.67
N ASP A 185 -14.54 15.04 -4.90
CA ASP A 185 -15.86 15.35 -4.33
C ASP A 185 -15.76 16.01 -2.94
N PHE A 186 -14.74 15.65 -2.15
CA PHE A 186 -14.57 16.13 -0.78
C PHE A 186 -13.37 17.07 -0.58
N GLY A 187 -12.74 17.52 -1.67
CA GLY A 187 -11.72 18.57 -1.63
C GLY A 187 -10.40 18.22 -0.91
N CYS A 188 -10.16 16.93 -0.65
CA CYS A 188 -8.96 16.47 0.06
C CYS A 188 -7.69 16.43 -0.82
N ASN A 189 -7.74 16.97 -2.04
CA ASN A 189 -6.58 17.03 -2.93
C ASN A 189 -5.53 18.03 -2.44
N THR A 190 -5.98 19.19 -1.95
CA THR A 190 -5.11 20.24 -1.42
C THR A 190 -5.61 20.66 -0.05
N ILE A 191 -4.78 20.44 0.97
CA ILE A 191 -5.13 20.76 2.36
C ILE A 191 -4.27 21.93 2.82
N TYR A 192 -4.92 23.03 3.18
CA TYR A 192 -4.27 24.28 3.57
C TYR A 192 -3.88 24.35 5.05
N TYR A 193 -4.22 23.31 5.84
CA TYR A 193 -3.88 23.24 7.25
C TYR A 193 -2.49 22.67 7.46
N GLN A 194 -1.76 23.20 8.45
CA GLN A 194 -0.46 22.69 8.86
C GLN A 194 -0.56 21.80 10.10
N GLY A 195 0.28 20.78 10.15
CA GLY A 195 0.36 19.82 11.26
C GLY A 195 -0.42 18.53 11.01
N ALA A 196 0.21 17.41 11.32
CA ALA A 196 -0.29 16.07 11.05
C ALA A 196 -1.70 15.82 11.59
N THR A 197 -1.98 16.26 12.82
CA THR A 197 -3.30 16.07 13.45
C THR A 197 -4.41 16.80 12.70
N LYS A 198 -4.20 18.05 12.29
CA LYS A 198 -5.20 18.82 11.55
C LYS A 198 -5.45 18.24 10.17
N VAL A 199 -4.38 17.86 9.46
CA VAL A 199 -4.48 17.20 8.15
C VAL A 199 -5.23 15.87 8.27
N ALA A 200 -4.86 15.05 9.26
CA ALA A 200 -5.54 13.77 9.49
C ALA A 200 -7.03 13.94 9.84
N SER A 201 -7.39 14.99 10.58
CA SER A 201 -8.80 15.30 10.91
C SER A 201 -9.61 15.65 9.66
N VAL A 202 -9.05 16.46 8.75
CA VAL A 202 -9.72 16.81 7.47
C VAL A 202 -9.93 15.56 6.62
N LEU A 203 -8.90 14.72 6.51
CA LEU A 203 -8.98 13.46 5.77
C LEU A 203 -9.99 12.49 6.39
N ALA A 204 -10.01 12.38 7.72
CA ALA A 204 -10.98 11.55 8.43
C ALA A 204 -12.42 12.00 8.19
N PHE A 205 -12.66 13.32 8.15
CA PHE A 205 -13.97 13.88 7.81
C PHE A 205 -14.39 13.54 6.37
N GLY A 206 -13.47 13.65 5.40
CA GLY A 206 -13.72 13.23 4.02
C GLY A 206 -14.06 11.74 3.91
N ILE A 207 -13.37 10.88 4.66
CA ILE A 207 -13.67 9.45 4.74
C ILE A 207 -15.07 9.21 5.31
N LEU A 208 -15.44 9.92 6.37
CA LEU A 208 -16.78 9.82 6.96
C LEU A 208 -17.85 10.20 5.95
N CYS A 209 -17.66 11.26 5.18
CA CYS A 209 -18.57 11.67 4.10
C CYS A 209 -18.71 10.58 3.02
N ILE A 210 -17.62 9.91 2.63
CA ILE A 210 -17.67 8.77 1.71
C ILE A 210 -18.51 7.65 2.31
N CYS A 211 -18.25 7.25 3.56
CA CYS A 211 -19.00 6.19 4.23
C CYS A 211 -20.52 6.48 4.23
N ILE A 212 -20.90 7.70 4.59
CA ILE A 212 -22.32 8.13 4.59
C ILE A 212 -22.90 8.05 3.18
N ASN A 213 -22.18 8.59 2.17
CA ASN A 213 -22.65 8.61 0.79
C ASN A 213 -22.84 7.18 0.22
N GLN A 214 -21.89 6.29 0.48
CA GLN A 214 -22.00 4.89 0.04
C GLN A 214 -23.11 4.14 0.81
N SER A 215 -23.27 4.39 2.11
CA SER A 215 -24.35 3.80 2.89
C SER A 215 -25.73 4.22 2.36
N LEU A 216 -25.90 5.49 1.99
CA LEU A 216 -27.14 5.97 1.38
C LEU A 216 -27.44 5.28 0.06
N LYS A 217 -26.44 5.07 -0.79
CA LYS A 217 -26.61 4.34 -2.06
C LYS A 217 -26.98 2.87 -1.90
N MET A 218 -26.71 2.26 -0.74
CA MET A 218 -27.11 0.87 -0.47
C MET A 218 -28.54 0.73 -0.01
N VAL A 219 -29.16 1.82 0.46
CA VAL A 219 -30.53 1.83 1.01
C VAL A 219 -31.55 2.35 -0.02
N THR A 220 -31.07 3.05 -1.05
CA THR A 220 -31.89 3.54 -2.17
C THR A 220 -31.84 2.62 -3.36
#